data_024100966be49304d13c9daefd8c61d1
#
_entry.id   024100966be49304d13c9daefd8c61d1
#
_cell.length_a   1.000
_cell.length_b   1.000
_cell.length_c   1.000
_cell.angle_alpha   90.00
_cell.angle_beta   90.00
_cell.angle_gamma   90.00
#
_symmetry.space_group_name_H-M   'P 1'
#
loop_
_entity.id
_entity.type
_entity.pdbx_description
1 polymer ?
#
loop_
_entity_poly.entity_id
_entity_poly.type
_entity_poly.pdbx_seq_one_letter_code
_entity_poly.pdbx_strand_id
1 'polypeptide(L)'
;GMHIAAYKLIAENTLPALHQLKKTLSQKSKEFENVIKIGRTHMMDATPLSLGQEFSGYVAQIGYGIKAIENSLPHLAELALGGTAVGTGINAPKGYAERVASYIAEFTGHPFVTAPNKFEALASHDAFVETHGALRQVAVSLNKIAHDIRVMSSGPRSGIGELSIPANEPGSSIMPGKVNPTQCEALTMVCAQVIGNDVAVAFGGAQGHFELNVFKPLIANNLLQSARLLADAVLSFNQHCAQGIEPNIDVINKLVDNSLMLVTALNIKIGYYKAAEIAQKAHEEGTSLRDAAIATGYLSAEEFDQWVRPEDMIGG
;
A
#
# COMPACT_ATOMS: atom_id res chain seq x y z
N GLY A 1 -14.60 -19.05 -19.37
CA GLY A 1 -13.58 -18.13 -19.93
C GLY A 1 -13.15 -17.06 -18.92
N MET A 2 -14.09 -16.25 -18.40
CA MET A 2 -13.76 -15.11 -17.53
C MET A 2 -12.99 -15.52 -16.26
N HIS A 3 -13.40 -16.58 -15.55
CA HIS A 3 -12.68 -17.10 -14.38
C HIS A 3 -11.24 -17.51 -14.71
N ILE A 4 -11.04 -18.22 -15.82
CA ILE A 4 -9.71 -18.65 -16.24
C ILE A 4 -8.82 -17.44 -16.51
N ALA A 5 -9.33 -16.46 -17.28
CA ALA A 5 -8.57 -15.26 -17.62
C ALA A 5 -8.21 -14.44 -16.37
N ALA A 6 -9.17 -14.25 -15.44
CA ALA A 6 -8.96 -13.51 -14.21
C ALA A 6 -7.96 -14.21 -13.29
N TYR A 7 -8.16 -15.51 -13.04
CA TYR A 7 -7.27 -16.30 -12.20
C TYR A 7 -5.82 -16.27 -12.71
N LYS A 8 -5.62 -16.57 -13.99
CA LYS A 8 -4.28 -16.57 -14.61
C LYS A 8 -3.61 -15.20 -14.49
N LEU A 9 -4.31 -14.15 -14.87
CA LEU A 9 -3.76 -12.79 -14.82
C LEU A 9 -3.33 -12.41 -13.41
N ILE A 10 -4.14 -12.72 -12.40
CA ILE A 10 -3.83 -12.42 -11.00
C ILE A 10 -2.67 -13.28 -10.50
N ALA A 11 -2.72 -14.60 -10.71
CA ALA A 11 -1.72 -15.54 -10.21
C ALA A 11 -0.36 -15.40 -10.90
N GLU A 12 -0.36 -15.14 -12.21
CA GLU A 12 0.86 -15.11 -13.02
C GLU A 12 1.49 -13.71 -13.15
N ASN A 13 0.73 -12.63 -12.91
CA ASN A 13 1.21 -11.25 -13.10
C ASN A 13 1.02 -10.38 -11.86
N THR A 14 -0.21 -10.25 -11.33
CA THR A 14 -0.48 -9.29 -10.25
C THR A 14 0.19 -9.70 -8.94
N LEU A 15 0.05 -10.94 -8.51
CA LEU A 15 0.69 -11.43 -7.30
C LEU A 15 2.23 -11.42 -7.38
N PRO A 16 2.88 -11.88 -8.47
CA PRO A 16 4.32 -11.75 -8.61
C PRO A 16 4.83 -10.31 -8.54
N ALA A 17 4.12 -9.35 -9.16
CA ALA A 17 4.48 -7.93 -9.07
C ALA A 17 4.42 -7.41 -7.62
N LEU A 18 3.36 -7.73 -6.89
CA LEU A 18 3.22 -7.37 -5.48
C LEU A 18 4.29 -8.01 -4.59
N HIS A 19 4.63 -9.27 -4.83
CA HIS A 19 5.71 -9.95 -4.12
C HIS A 19 7.07 -9.28 -4.36
N GLN A 20 7.35 -8.84 -5.59
CA GLN A 20 8.58 -8.10 -5.90
C GLN A 20 8.65 -6.78 -5.16
N LEU A 21 7.57 -5.97 -5.20
CA LEU A 21 7.51 -4.71 -4.46
C LEU A 21 7.66 -4.93 -2.95
N LYS A 22 6.94 -5.91 -2.38
CA LYS A 22 7.07 -6.28 -0.96
C LYS A 22 8.52 -6.62 -0.59
N LYS A 23 9.20 -7.38 -1.44
CA LYS A 23 10.62 -7.75 -1.24
C LYS A 23 11.50 -6.50 -1.23
N THR A 24 11.34 -5.60 -2.19
CA THR A 24 12.11 -4.34 -2.26
C THR A 24 11.86 -3.47 -1.02
N LEU A 25 10.60 -3.24 -0.64
CA LEU A 25 10.28 -2.46 0.55
C LEU A 25 10.81 -3.10 1.84
N SER A 26 10.82 -4.45 1.92
CA SER A 26 11.43 -5.16 3.06
C SER A 26 12.93 -4.98 3.13
N GLN A 27 13.61 -4.93 1.99
CA GLN A 27 15.05 -4.62 1.93
C GLN A 27 15.30 -3.18 2.36
N LYS A 28 14.53 -2.22 1.87
CA LYS A 28 14.60 -0.81 2.27
C LYS A 28 14.29 -0.60 3.75
N SER A 29 13.32 -1.32 4.31
CA SER A 29 13.04 -1.30 5.74
C SER A 29 14.25 -1.70 6.59
N LYS A 30 15.01 -2.72 6.18
CA LYS A 30 16.24 -3.14 6.85
C LYS A 30 17.39 -2.17 6.63
N GLU A 31 17.55 -1.68 5.40
CA GLU A 31 18.58 -0.70 5.05
C GLU A 31 18.46 0.58 5.89
N PHE A 32 17.23 0.98 6.18
CA PHE A 32 16.91 2.22 6.88
C PHE A 32 16.61 2.04 8.38
N GLU A 33 16.88 0.88 8.96
CA GLU A 33 16.51 0.56 10.35
C GLU A 33 17.09 1.53 11.38
N ASN A 34 18.30 2.07 11.09
CA ASN A 34 19.02 2.99 11.97
C ASN A 34 18.88 4.47 11.53
N VAL A 35 18.06 4.78 10.55
CA VAL A 35 17.81 6.16 10.11
C VAL A 35 16.66 6.74 10.94
N ILE A 36 17.01 7.47 11.99
CA ILE A 36 16.03 8.10 12.89
C ILE A 36 15.48 9.36 12.24
N LYS A 37 14.16 9.48 12.19
CA LYS A 37 13.44 10.62 11.61
C LYS A 37 12.30 11.08 12.49
N ILE A 38 11.75 12.24 12.20
CA ILE A 38 10.52 12.71 12.81
C ILE A 38 9.32 11.94 12.24
N GLY A 39 8.50 11.39 13.12
CA GLY A 39 7.17 10.91 12.78
C GLY A 39 6.23 12.09 12.52
N ARG A 40 5.15 11.84 11.77
CA ARG A 40 4.09 12.83 11.51
C ARG A 40 2.72 12.22 11.71
N THR A 41 1.88 12.92 12.45
CA THR A 41 0.45 12.63 12.57
C THR A 41 -0.32 13.91 12.25
N HIS A 42 -1.43 13.83 11.52
CA HIS A 42 -2.17 15.02 11.04
C HIS A 42 -1.32 15.99 10.20
N MET A 43 -0.26 15.52 9.56
CA MET A 43 0.78 16.33 8.90
C MET A 43 1.57 17.26 9.84
N MET A 44 1.44 17.08 11.14
CA MET A 44 2.19 17.78 12.18
C MET A 44 3.30 16.89 12.74
N ASP A 45 4.34 17.53 13.28
CA ASP A 45 5.46 16.83 13.91
C ASP A 45 4.98 15.96 15.08
N ALA A 46 5.51 14.75 15.13
CA ALA A 46 5.27 13.78 16.19
C ALA A 46 6.59 13.23 16.75
N THR A 47 6.51 12.24 17.62
CA THR A 47 7.69 11.57 18.17
C THR A 47 8.50 10.86 17.08
N PRO A 48 9.81 10.67 17.30
CA PRO A 48 10.67 9.96 16.37
C PRO A 48 10.25 8.51 16.13
N LEU A 49 10.61 8.02 14.95
CA LEU A 49 10.67 6.61 14.59
C LEU A 49 11.85 6.40 13.64
N SER A 50 12.21 5.16 13.36
CA SER A 50 13.15 4.94 12.25
C SER A 50 12.42 4.92 10.91
N LEU A 51 13.11 5.36 9.85
CA LEU A 51 12.60 5.24 8.48
C LEU A 51 12.36 3.76 8.13
N GLY A 52 13.15 2.85 8.69
CA GLY A 52 12.95 1.41 8.56
C GLY A 52 11.63 0.95 9.18
N GLN A 53 11.23 1.49 10.34
CA GLN A 53 9.94 1.22 10.97
C GLN A 53 8.79 1.74 10.10
N GLU A 54 8.91 2.93 9.52
CA GLU A 54 7.91 3.47 8.60
C GLU A 54 7.73 2.57 7.36
N PHE A 55 8.83 2.14 6.73
CA PHE A 55 8.80 1.20 5.60
C PHE A 55 8.27 -0.18 5.99
N SER A 56 8.49 -0.65 7.22
CA SER A 56 7.93 -1.92 7.71
C SER A 56 6.40 -1.91 7.69
N GLY A 57 5.78 -0.75 7.96
CA GLY A 57 4.34 -0.54 7.82
C GLY A 57 3.87 -0.75 6.38
N TYR A 58 4.62 -0.27 5.39
CA TYR A 58 4.31 -0.49 3.96
C TYR A 58 4.42 -1.96 3.57
N VAL A 59 5.46 -2.65 4.07
CA VAL A 59 5.63 -4.11 3.87
C VAL A 59 4.43 -4.89 4.40
N ALA A 60 3.96 -4.53 5.60
CA ALA A 60 2.79 -5.16 6.20
C ALA A 60 1.52 -4.91 5.39
N GLN A 61 1.27 -3.68 4.91
CA GLN A 61 0.12 -3.35 4.07
C GLN A 61 0.09 -4.18 2.78
N ILE A 62 1.22 -4.28 2.06
CA ILE A 62 1.31 -5.10 0.86
C ILE A 62 1.12 -6.59 1.21
N GLY A 63 1.69 -7.06 2.31
CA GLY A 63 1.51 -8.43 2.79
C GLY A 63 0.06 -8.79 3.05
N TYR A 64 -0.71 -7.92 3.70
CA TYR A 64 -2.14 -8.13 3.91
C TYR A 64 -2.93 -8.08 2.59
N GLY A 65 -2.56 -7.20 1.66
CA GLY A 65 -3.17 -7.16 0.34
C GLY A 65 -2.95 -8.45 -0.46
N ILE A 66 -1.72 -8.96 -0.49
CA ILE A 66 -1.38 -10.26 -1.11
C ILE A 66 -2.26 -11.37 -0.49
N LYS A 67 -2.31 -11.46 0.83
CA LYS A 67 -3.12 -12.45 1.53
C LYS A 67 -4.61 -12.35 1.19
N ALA A 68 -5.15 -11.14 1.07
CA ALA A 68 -6.55 -10.93 0.70
C ALA A 68 -6.83 -11.46 -0.72
N ILE A 69 -5.93 -11.21 -1.69
CA ILE A 69 -6.06 -11.74 -3.04
C ILE A 69 -5.97 -13.27 -3.02
N GLU A 70 -4.95 -13.84 -2.37
CA GLU A 70 -4.75 -15.29 -2.27
C GLU A 70 -5.97 -15.98 -1.67
N ASN A 71 -6.60 -15.41 -0.65
CA ASN A 71 -7.80 -15.94 -0.02
C ASN A 71 -9.03 -15.97 -0.96
N SER A 72 -9.10 -15.08 -1.94
CA SER A 72 -10.22 -15.04 -2.92
C SER A 72 -10.03 -16.02 -4.09
N LEU A 73 -8.80 -16.48 -4.35
CA LEU A 73 -8.51 -17.34 -5.50
C LEU A 73 -9.23 -18.70 -5.48
N PRO A 74 -9.40 -19.40 -4.35
CA PRO A 74 -10.16 -20.64 -4.33
C PRO A 74 -11.59 -20.47 -4.83
N HIS A 75 -12.29 -19.41 -4.41
CA HIS A 75 -13.63 -19.10 -4.89
C HIS A 75 -13.63 -18.70 -6.40
N LEU A 76 -12.63 -17.92 -6.83
CA LEU A 76 -12.46 -17.58 -8.24
C LEU A 76 -12.17 -18.81 -9.13
N ALA A 77 -11.62 -19.89 -8.56
CA ALA A 77 -11.34 -21.13 -9.29
C ALA A 77 -12.59 -22.03 -9.48
N GLU A 78 -13.71 -21.72 -8.85
CA GLU A 78 -14.95 -22.49 -8.96
C GLU A 78 -15.70 -22.16 -10.26
N LEU A 79 -15.94 -23.20 -11.09
CA LEU A 79 -16.52 -23.02 -12.42
C LEU A 79 -18.00 -23.39 -12.46
N ALA A 80 -18.84 -22.50 -13.00
CA ALA A 80 -20.27 -22.73 -13.27
C ALA A 80 -20.51 -23.76 -14.38
N LEU A 81 -19.50 -24.12 -15.15
CA LEU A 81 -19.60 -25.00 -16.30
C LEU A 81 -20.19 -26.36 -15.91
N GLY A 82 -21.19 -26.81 -16.68
CA GLY A 82 -21.99 -27.99 -16.39
C GLY A 82 -23.37 -27.70 -15.78
N GLY A 83 -23.61 -26.45 -15.31
CA GLY A 83 -24.94 -26.04 -14.83
C GLY A 83 -26.00 -25.87 -15.93
N THR A 84 -25.53 -25.77 -17.17
CA THR A 84 -26.34 -25.56 -18.38
C THR A 84 -27.18 -24.28 -18.31
N ALA A 85 -28.50 -24.33 -18.46
CA ALA A 85 -29.36 -23.15 -18.55
C ALA A 85 -29.54 -22.43 -17.21
N VAL A 86 -29.90 -23.17 -16.17
CA VAL A 86 -30.32 -22.60 -14.87
C VAL A 86 -29.61 -23.19 -13.65
N GLY A 87 -28.66 -24.08 -13.85
CA GLY A 87 -27.91 -24.73 -12.75
C GLY A 87 -28.24 -26.21 -12.56
N THR A 88 -29.28 -26.73 -13.20
CA THR A 88 -29.72 -28.13 -13.04
C THR A 88 -28.87 -29.14 -13.80
N GLY A 89 -28.05 -28.69 -14.74
CA GLY A 89 -27.24 -29.57 -15.58
C GLY A 89 -28.04 -30.39 -16.60
N ILE A 90 -29.23 -29.92 -16.98
CA ILE A 90 -30.09 -30.61 -17.94
C ILE A 90 -29.32 -30.88 -19.25
N ASN A 91 -29.43 -32.12 -19.74
CA ASN A 91 -28.76 -32.65 -20.93
C ASN A 91 -27.21 -32.71 -20.85
N ALA A 92 -26.60 -32.41 -19.72
CA ALA A 92 -25.18 -32.66 -19.51
C ALA A 92 -24.96 -34.16 -19.19
N PRO A 93 -23.94 -34.82 -19.80
CA PRO A 93 -23.57 -36.17 -19.42
C PRO A 93 -23.15 -36.25 -17.94
N LYS A 94 -23.43 -37.41 -17.31
CA LYS A 94 -23.04 -37.63 -15.91
C LYS A 94 -21.52 -37.42 -15.72
N GLY A 95 -21.12 -36.63 -14.74
CA GLY A 95 -19.72 -36.33 -14.42
C GLY A 95 -19.06 -35.33 -15.40
N TYR A 96 -19.86 -34.66 -16.24
CA TYR A 96 -19.33 -33.67 -17.18
C TYR A 96 -18.68 -32.49 -16.47
N ALA A 97 -19.34 -31.91 -15.50
CA ALA A 97 -18.87 -30.73 -14.77
C ALA A 97 -17.50 -30.96 -14.09
N GLU A 98 -17.37 -32.08 -13.41
CA GLU A 98 -16.14 -32.46 -12.72
C GLU A 98 -15.00 -32.72 -13.72
N ARG A 99 -15.26 -33.48 -14.78
CA ARG A 99 -14.24 -33.82 -15.78
C ARG A 99 -13.76 -32.60 -16.54
N VAL A 100 -14.66 -31.72 -16.96
CA VAL A 100 -14.25 -30.51 -17.70
C VAL A 100 -13.46 -29.55 -16.81
N ALA A 101 -13.81 -29.40 -15.53
CA ALA A 101 -13.04 -28.62 -14.57
C ALA A 101 -11.63 -29.23 -14.37
N SER A 102 -11.52 -30.56 -14.27
CA SER A 102 -10.23 -31.26 -14.16
C SER A 102 -9.35 -31.03 -15.42
N TYR A 103 -9.91 -31.12 -16.63
CA TYR A 103 -9.15 -30.80 -17.84
C TYR A 103 -8.72 -29.33 -17.90
N ILE A 104 -9.56 -28.39 -17.47
CA ILE A 104 -9.18 -26.97 -17.38
C ILE A 104 -8.03 -26.80 -16.39
N ALA A 105 -8.07 -27.46 -15.22
CA ALA A 105 -6.98 -27.43 -14.27
C ALA A 105 -5.68 -27.97 -14.85
N GLU A 106 -5.74 -29.10 -15.52
CA GLU A 106 -4.56 -29.71 -16.21
C GLU A 106 -3.97 -28.77 -17.28
N PHE A 107 -4.81 -28.24 -18.19
CA PHE A 107 -4.35 -27.36 -19.29
C PHE A 107 -3.80 -26.03 -18.81
N THR A 108 -4.32 -25.50 -17.68
CA THR A 108 -3.91 -24.19 -17.19
C THR A 108 -2.80 -24.26 -16.15
N GLY A 109 -2.61 -25.42 -15.51
CA GLY A 109 -1.73 -25.57 -14.35
C GLY A 109 -2.28 -24.90 -13.07
N HIS A 110 -3.57 -24.52 -13.04
CA HIS A 110 -4.22 -23.86 -11.91
C HIS A 110 -5.36 -24.72 -11.35
N PRO A 111 -5.69 -24.60 -10.04
CA PRO A 111 -6.56 -25.54 -9.34
C PRO A 111 -8.06 -25.26 -9.58
N PHE A 112 -8.48 -25.22 -10.84
CA PHE A 112 -9.89 -25.07 -11.18
C PHE A 112 -10.70 -26.29 -10.76
N VAL A 113 -11.85 -26.03 -10.17
CA VAL A 113 -12.79 -27.05 -9.72
C VAL A 113 -14.20 -26.71 -10.20
N THR A 114 -15.09 -27.69 -10.17
CA THR A 114 -16.50 -27.43 -10.45
C THR A 114 -17.13 -26.73 -9.25
N ALA A 115 -17.90 -25.66 -9.47
CA ALA A 115 -18.59 -24.94 -8.39
C ALA A 115 -19.53 -25.89 -7.63
N PRO A 116 -19.53 -25.87 -6.28
CA PRO A 116 -20.40 -26.73 -5.49
C PRO A 116 -21.87 -26.42 -5.67
N ASN A 117 -22.21 -25.17 -5.99
CA ASN A 117 -23.57 -24.74 -6.28
C ASN A 117 -23.61 -24.03 -7.65
N LYS A 118 -24.22 -24.70 -8.64
CA LYS A 118 -24.33 -24.16 -10.00
C LYS A 118 -25.35 -23.05 -10.13
N PHE A 119 -26.33 -22.98 -9.25
CA PHE A 119 -27.36 -21.95 -9.26
C PHE A 119 -26.74 -20.60 -8.87
N GLU A 120 -25.98 -20.59 -7.78
CA GLU A 120 -25.20 -19.41 -7.36
C GLU A 120 -24.19 -18.99 -8.44
N ALA A 121 -23.38 -19.91 -8.91
CA ALA A 121 -22.29 -19.64 -9.86
C ALA A 121 -22.77 -19.09 -11.22
N LEU A 122 -24.03 -19.33 -11.62
CA LEU A 122 -24.64 -18.77 -12.83
C LEU A 122 -25.33 -17.42 -12.55
N ALA A 123 -25.96 -17.28 -11.39
CA ALA A 123 -26.86 -16.19 -11.08
C ALA A 123 -26.18 -15.00 -10.37
N SER A 124 -25.03 -15.20 -9.75
CA SER A 124 -24.34 -14.11 -9.06
C SER A 124 -22.98 -13.76 -9.73
N HIS A 125 -21.93 -13.91 -9.27
CA HIS A 125 -20.51 -13.67 -9.58
C HIS A 125 -19.79 -13.14 -8.34
N ASP A 126 -20.19 -13.63 -7.18
CA ASP A 126 -19.65 -13.22 -5.90
C ASP A 126 -18.12 -13.43 -5.83
N ALA A 127 -17.61 -14.48 -6.49
CA ALA A 127 -16.16 -14.70 -6.64
C ALA A 127 -15.42 -13.52 -7.30
N PHE A 128 -16.05 -12.85 -8.27
CA PHE A 128 -15.47 -11.66 -8.91
C PHE A 128 -15.57 -10.43 -8.03
N VAL A 129 -16.67 -10.25 -7.32
CA VAL A 129 -16.88 -9.15 -6.38
C VAL A 129 -15.89 -9.26 -5.22
N GLU A 130 -15.73 -10.45 -4.64
CA GLU A 130 -14.76 -10.74 -3.59
C GLU A 130 -13.32 -10.44 -4.05
N THR A 131 -12.92 -11.01 -5.18
CA THR A 131 -11.58 -10.83 -5.73
C THR A 131 -11.29 -9.37 -6.06
N HIS A 132 -12.26 -8.64 -6.65
CA HIS A 132 -12.07 -7.23 -6.95
C HIS A 132 -12.01 -6.38 -5.67
N GLY A 133 -12.76 -6.74 -4.64
CA GLY A 133 -12.64 -6.13 -3.31
C GLY A 133 -11.24 -6.26 -2.72
N ALA A 134 -10.59 -7.41 -2.93
CA ALA A 134 -9.18 -7.61 -2.55
C ALA A 134 -8.22 -6.73 -3.38
N LEU A 135 -8.43 -6.60 -4.70
CA LEU A 135 -7.66 -5.67 -5.54
C LEU A 135 -7.84 -4.21 -5.11
N ARG A 136 -9.07 -3.81 -4.73
CA ARG A 136 -9.34 -2.48 -4.16
C ARG A 136 -8.57 -2.25 -2.87
N GLN A 137 -8.53 -3.23 -1.95
CA GLN A 137 -7.73 -3.12 -0.72
C GLN A 137 -6.26 -2.84 -1.05
N VAL A 138 -5.69 -3.57 -2.00
CA VAL A 138 -4.31 -3.34 -2.48
C VAL A 138 -4.15 -1.93 -3.04
N ALA A 139 -5.08 -1.46 -3.87
CA ALA A 139 -5.05 -0.12 -4.42
C ALA A 139 -5.07 0.96 -3.34
N VAL A 140 -5.87 0.81 -2.29
CA VAL A 140 -5.90 1.74 -1.14
C VAL A 140 -4.54 1.79 -0.44
N SER A 141 -3.91 0.63 -0.19
CA SER A 141 -2.59 0.55 0.43
C SER A 141 -1.50 1.17 -0.45
N LEU A 142 -1.48 0.86 -1.73
CA LEU A 142 -0.51 1.40 -2.69
C LEU A 142 -0.64 2.92 -2.83
N ASN A 143 -1.87 3.43 -2.84
CA ASN A 143 -2.12 4.87 -2.89
C ASN A 143 -1.51 5.60 -1.67
N LYS A 144 -1.69 5.05 -0.47
CA LYS A 144 -1.09 5.60 0.76
C LYS A 144 0.44 5.56 0.68
N ILE A 145 1.03 4.45 0.28
CA ILE A 145 2.49 4.28 0.16
C ILE A 145 3.07 5.28 -0.85
N ALA A 146 2.45 5.39 -2.03
CA ALA A 146 2.88 6.33 -3.06
C ALA A 146 2.77 7.80 -2.60
N HIS A 147 1.72 8.16 -1.87
CA HIS A 147 1.56 9.50 -1.31
C HIS A 147 2.63 9.82 -0.26
N ASP A 148 2.91 8.93 0.68
CA ASP A 148 3.93 9.16 1.70
C ASP A 148 5.31 9.36 1.06
N ILE A 149 5.71 8.47 0.14
CA ILE A 149 6.99 8.58 -0.58
C ILE A 149 7.05 9.90 -1.36
N ARG A 150 5.97 10.27 -2.06
CA ARG A 150 5.87 11.52 -2.81
C ARG A 150 6.01 12.75 -1.91
N VAL A 151 5.39 12.76 -0.76
CA VAL A 151 5.44 13.86 0.20
C VAL A 151 6.81 13.95 0.85
N MET A 152 7.40 12.84 1.29
CA MET A 152 8.74 12.82 1.85
C MET A 152 9.82 13.23 0.84
N SER A 153 9.62 12.99 -0.46
CA SER A 153 10.55 13.41 -1.52
C SER A 153 10.26 14.81 -2.08
N SER A 154 9.30 15.53 -1.53
CA SER A 154 8.92 16.87 -2.01
C SER A 154 10.02 17.90 -1.82
N GLY A 155 10.17 18.83 -2.75
CA GLY A 155 11.14 19.89 -2.68
C GLY A 155 12.02 19.98 -3.92
N PRO A 156 13.36 19.90 -3.80
CA PRO A 156 14.16 19.45 -2.66
C PRO A 156 14.41 20.50 -1.55
N ARG A 157 14.23 21.79 -1.83
CA ARG A 157 14.57 22.85 -0.85
C ARG A 157 13.35 23.51 -0.19
N SER A 158 12.21 23.50 -0.86
CA SER A 158 10.95 24.12 -0.40
C SER A 158 9.88 23.11 -0.04
N GLY A 159 10.25 21.86 0.21
CA GLY A 159 9.41 20.78 0.67
C GLY A 159 10.06 20.03 1.81
N ILE A 160 9.61 18.79 2.07
CA ILE A 160 10.14 17.95 3.17
C ILE A 160 11.56 17.49 2.84
N GLY A 161 11.75 16.89 1.67
CA GLY A 161 13.08 16.50 1.17
C GLY A 161 13.79 15.40 1.94
N GLU A 162 13.09 14.61 2.76
CA GLU A 162 13.68 13.50 3.52
C GLU A 162 14.15 12.34 2.64
N LEU A 163 13.52 12.17 1.47
CA LEU A 163 13.87 11.12 0.51
C LEU A 163 14.32 11.70 -0.83
N SER A 164 15.27 11.03 -1.45
CA SER A 164 15.58 11.16 -2.87
C SER A 164 14.97 9.97 -3.63
N ILE A 165 14.39 10.26 -4.80
CA ILE A 165 13.83 9.27 -5.72
C ILE A 165 14.55 9.38 -7.07
N PRO A 166 14.59 8.28 -7.88
CA PRO A 166 15.24 8.29 -9.18
C PRO A 166 14.66 9.34 -10.13
N ALA A 167 15.52 10.01 -10.88
CA ALA A 167 15.15 10.87 -11.99
C ALA A 167 14.99 10.03 -13.26
N ASN A 168 13.74 9.76 -13.65
CA ASN A 168 13.45 8.89 -14.80
C ASN A 168 13.39 9.66 -16.11
N GLU A 169 12.96 10.94 -16.05
CA GLU A 169 12.79 11.79 -17.21
C GLU A 169 13.00 13.28 -16.84
N PRO A 170 13.21 14.18 -17.82
CA PRO A 170 13.20 15.62 -17.58
C PRO A 170 11.86 16.05 -16.99
N GLY A 171 11.86 16.60 -15.80
CA GLY A 171 10.64 16.95 -15.07
C GLY A 171 9.95 18.22 -15.53
N SER A 172 10.62 19.04 -16.39
CA SER A 172 10.06 20.31 -16.89
C SER A 172 10.82 20.78 -18.12
N SER A 173 10.10 21.32 -19.09
CA SER A 173 10.68 21.97 -20.28
C SER A 173 11.24 23.38 -20.00
N ILE A 174 10.81 24.01 -18.90
CA ILE A 174 11.15 25.41 -18.56
C ILE A 174 11.93 25.54 -17.24
N MET A 175 12.02 24.49 -16.44
CA MET A 175 12.76 24.47 -15.17
C MET A 175 13.84 23.39 -15.22
N PRO A 176 15.07 23.72 -15.65
CA PRO A 176 16.14 22.75 -15.78
C PRO A 176 16.46 22.05 -14.45
N GLY A 177 16.66 20.75 -14.48
CA GLY A 177 17.01 19.95 -13.29
C GLY A 177 15.86 19.62 -12.35
N LYS A 178 14.61 19.99 -12.68
CA LYS A 178 13.44 19.58 -11.92
C LYS A 178 13.17 18.09 -12.11
N VAL A 179 13.03 17.37 -11.01
CA VAL A 179 12.63 15.94 -10.98
C VAL A 179 11.21 15.85 -10.43
N ASN A 180 10.33 15.17 -11.15
CA ASN A 180 8.95 14.93 -10.70
C ASN A 180 8.79 13.50 -10.18
N PRO A 181 7.91 13.26 -9.19
CA PRO A 181 7.61 11.93 -8.65
C PRO A 181 6.63 11.16 -9.55
N THR A 182 6.90 11.07 -10.85
CA THR A 182 5.97 10.57 -11.87
C THR A 182 5.53 9.13 -11.64
N GLN A 183 6.41 8.28 -11.09
CA GLN A 183 6.05 6.91 -10.74
C GLN A 183 5.02 6.85 -9.60
N CYS A 184 5.15 7.72 -8.60
CA CYS A 184 4.14 7.85 -7.55
C CYS A 184 2.81 8.36 -8.11
N GLU A 185 2.86 9.33 -9.02
CA GLU A 185 1.68 9.91 -9.68
C GLU A 185 0.96 8.88 -10.53
N ALA A 186 1.69 8.12 -11.36
CA ALA A 186 1.14 7.05 -12.18
C ALA A 186 0.46 5.98 -11.31
N LEU A 187 1.13 5.55 -10.23
CA LEU A 187 0.58 4.55 -9.33
C LEU A 187 -0.71 5.04 -8.66
N THR A 188 -0.78 6.29 -8.20
CA THR A 188 -1.99 6.85 -7.58
C THR A 188 -3.15 6.97 -8.59
N MET A 189 -2.87 7.31 -9.87
CA MET A 189 -3.90 7.31 -10.92
C MET A 189 -4.45 5.90 -11.18
N VAL A 190 -3.59 4.88 -11.22
CA VAL A 190 -4.00 3.49 -11.34
C VAL A 190 -4.86 3.06 -10.14
N CYS A 191 -4.46 3.42 -8.93
CA CYS A 191 -5.26 3.13 -7.73
C CYS A 191 -6.66 3.75 -7.81
N ALA A 192 -6.77 5.00 -8.26
CA ALA A 192 -8.06 5.66 -8.46
C ALA A 192 -8.92 4.92 -9.49
N GLN A 193 -8.33 4.48 -10.62
CA GLN A 193 -9.06 3.71 -11.63
C GLN A 193 -9.56 2.37 -11.08
N VAL A 194 -8.75 1.65 -10.32
CA VAL A 194 -9.14 0.37 -9.68
C VAL A 194 -10.29 0.57 -8.70
N ILE A 195 -10.26 1.63 -7.90
CA ILE A 195 -11.36 1.98 -6.98
C ILE A 195 -12.65 2.28 -7.77
N GLY A 196 -12.57 3.00 -8.89
CA GLY A 196 -13.71 3.24 -9.77
C GLY A 196 -14.26 1.96 -10.40
N ASN A 197 -13.39 1.07 -10.85
CA ASN A 197 -13.77 -0.24 -11.40
C ASN A 197 -14.47 -1.13 -10.37
N ASP A 198 -14.09 -1.03 -9.09
CA ASP A 198 -14.71 -1.78 -8.00
C ASP A 198 -16.21 -1.46 -7.86
N VAL A 199 -16.56 -0.20 -7.98
CA VAL A 199 -17.97 0.23 -7.97
C VAL A 199 -18.76 -0.42 -9.13
N ALA A 200 -18.15 -0.47 -10.32
CA ALA A 200 -18.79 -1.09 -11.49
C ALA A 200 -18.93 -2.62 -11.30
N VAL A 201 -17.92 -3.29 -10.73
CA VAL A 201 -17.98 -4.75 -10.45
C VAL A 201 -19.03 -5.06 -9.39
N ALA A 202 -19.06 -4.30 -8.28
CA ALA A 202 -20.03 -4.48 -7.20
C ALA A 202 -21.47 -4.25 -7.71
N PHE A 203 -21.68 -3.17 -8.48
CA PHE A 203 -22.98 -2.90 -9.08
C PHE A 203 -23.41 -4.01 -10.04
N GLY A 204 -22.49 -4.47 -10.92
CA GLY A 204 -22.73 -5.58 -11.85
C GLY A 204 -23.08 -6.88 -11.11
N GLY A 205 -22.39 -7.18 -9.99
CA GLY A 205 -22.70 -8.32 -9.14
C GLY A 205 -24.13 -8.28 -8.57
N ALA A 206 -24.61 -7.08 -8.21
CA ALA A 206 -25.95 -6.87 -7.68
C ALA A 206 -27.07 -6.97 -8.73
N GLN A 207 -26.77 -7.10 -10.03
CA GLN A 207 -27.74 -7.14 -11.13
C GLN A 207 -28.17 -8.54 -11.56
N GLY A 208 -27.82 -9.59 -10.81
CA GLY A 208 -28.30 -10.94 -11.06
C GLY A 208 -29.83 -11.02 -10.86
N HIS A 209 -30.54 -11.55 -11.88
CA HIS A 209 -31.97 -11.79 -11.78
C HIS A 209 -32.25 -13.28 -11.95
N PHE A 210 -32.88 -13.88 -10.94
CA PHE A 210 -33.20 -15.29 -10.91
C PHE A 210 -31.96 -16.16 -11.15
N GLU A 211 -31.89 -16.92 -12.24
CA GLU A 211 -30.85 -17.94 -12.47
C GLU A 211 -29.67 -17.45 -13.34
N LEU A 212 -29.64 -16.16 -13.72
CA LEU A 212 -28.56 -15.62 -14.54
C LEU A 212 -28.23 -14.17 -14.22
N ASN A 213 -26.95 -13.90 -14.01
CA ASN A 213 -26.40 -12.56 -14.08
C ASN A 213 -25.87 -12.28 -15.50
N VAL A 214 -26.43 -11.27 -16.17
CA VAL A 214 -26.05 -10.91 -17.54
C VAL A 214 -24.93 -9.86 -17.62
N PHE A 215 -24.47 -9.31 -16.49
CA PHE A 215 -23.43 -8.27 -16.43
C PHE A 215 -22.00 -8.83 -16.54
N LYS A 216 -21.84 -10.08 -16.94
CA LYS A 216 -20.55 -10.76 -17.13
C LYS A 216 -19.50 -9.96 -17.91
N PRO A 217 -19.85 -9.33 -19.05
CA PRO A 217 -18.85 -8.54 -19.80
C PRO A 217 -18.34 -7.32 -19.03
N LEU A 218 -19.21 -6.61 -18.31
CA LEU A 218 -18.85 -5.48 -17.47
C LEU A 218 -17.93 -5.92 -16.33
N ILE A 219 -18.33 -6.96 -15.60
CA ILE A 219 -17.57 -7.49 -14.45
C ILE A 219 -16.19 -7.97 -14.89
N ALA A 220 -16.14 -8.80 -15.97
CA ALA A 220 -14.89 -9.35 -16.47
C ALA A 220 -13.94 -8.25 -16.97
N ASN A 221 -14.45 -7.28 -17.74
CA ASN A 221 -13.63 -6.18 -18.27
C ASN A 221 -12.99 -5.37 -17.14
N ASN A 222 -13.78 -4.95 -16.14
CA ASN A 222 -13.28 -4.12 -15.06
C ASN A 222 -12.29 -4.87 -14.16
N LEU A 223 -12.53 -6.16 -13.85
CA LEU A 223 -11.60 -6.94 -13.05
C LEU A 223 -10.28 -7.16 -13.80
N LEU A 224 -10.33 -7.58 -15.07
CA LEU A 224 -9.13 -7.82 -15.87
C LEU A 224 -8.33 -6.54 -16.10
N GLN A 225 -8.99 -5.41 -16.33
CA GLN A 225 -8.33 -4.11 -16.43
C GLN A 225 -7.63 -3.77 -15.11
N SER A 226 -8.32 -3.89 -13.97
CA SER A 226 -7.76 -3.59 -12.65
C SER A 226 -6.54 -4.45 -12.32
N ALA A 227 -6.63 -5.76 -12.55
CA ALA A 227 -5.52 -6.69 -12.29
C ALA A 227 -4.29 -6.37 -13.16
N ARG A 228 -4.50 -6.07 -14.45
CA ARG A 228 -3.42 -5.70 -15.37
C ARG A 228 -2.77 -4.38 -14.98
N LEU A 229 -3.58 -3.33 -14.77
CA LEU A 229 -3.07 -2.01 -14.41
C LEU A 229 -2.28 -2.05 -13.10
N LEU A 230 -2.75 -2.81 -12.09
CA LEU A 230 -2.01 -2.99 -10.84
C LEU A 230 -0.69 -3.70 -11.08
N ALA A 231 -0.67 -4.79 -11.84
CA ALA A 231 0.56 -5.53 -12.13
C ALA A 231 1.61 -4.62 -12.78
N ASP A 232 1.22 -3.92 -13.85
CA ASP A 232 2.13 -3.07 -14.63
C ASP A 232 2.62 -1.87 -13.81
N ALA A 233 1.71 -1.17 -13.11
CA ALA A 233 2.07 0.00 -12.31
C ALA A 233 2.94 -0.36 -11.10
N VAL A 234 2.68 -1.49 -10.44
CA VAL A 234 3.49 -1.98 -9.32
C VAL A 234 4.90 -2.36 -9.78
N LEU A 235 5.04 -3.03 -10.92
CA LEU A 235 6.35 -3.35 -11.50
C LEU A 235 7.11 -2.08 -11.87
N SER A 236 6.47 -1.13 -12.55
CA SER A 236 7.08 0.14 -12.93
C SER A 236 7.51 0.93 -11.70
N PHE A 237 6.64 1.08 -10.72
CA PHE A 237 6.96 1.75 -9.45
C PHE A 237 8.10 1.07 -8.71
N ASN A 238 8.13 -0.26 -8.67
CA ASN A 238 9.20 -1.02 -8.04
C ASN A 238 10.55 -0.75 -8.71
N GLN A 239 10.61 -0.83 -10.04
CA GLN A 239 11.85 -0.72 -10.81
C GLN A 239 12.36 0.72 -10.90
N HIS A 240 11.46 1.67 -11.08
CA HIS A 240 11.81 3.06 -11.40
C HIS A 240 11.62 4.03 -10.23
N CYS A 241 11.16 3.57 -9.06
CA CYS A 241 11.05 4.37 -7.85
C CYS A 241 11.59 3.62 -6.64
N ALA A 242 10.89 2.56 -6.17
CA ALA A 242 11.13 1.94 -4.88
C ALA A 242 12.57 1.43 -4.68
N GLN A 243 13.16 0.80 -5.70
CA GLN A 243 14.53 0.29 -5.64
C GLN A 243 15.58 1.39 -5.45
N GLY A 244 15.35 2.56 -5.99
CA GLY A 244 16.28 3.69 -5.97
C GLY A 244 15.97 4.75 -4.92
N ILE A 245 15.09 4.49 -3.96
CA ILE A 245 14.83 5.42 -2.84
C ILE A 245 16.07 5.47 -1.94
N GLU A 246 16.50 6.70 -1.63
CA GLU A 246 17.61 6.97 -0.72
C GLU A 246 17.21 8.01 0.33
N PRO A 247 17.64 7.89 1.60
CA PRO A 247 17.39 8.88 2.63
C PRO A 247 18.35 10.08 2.49
N ASN A 248 17.83 11.28 2.63
CA ASN A 248 18.63 12.51 2.73
C ASN A 248 19.00 12.75 4.19
N ILE A 249 20.07 12.12 4.64
CA ILE A 249 20.48 12.07 6.07
C ILE A 249 20.62 13.47 6.68
N ASP A 250 21.25 14.41 5.97
CA ASP A 250 21.43 15.78 6.49
C ASP A 250 20.08 16.50 6.72
N VAL A 251 19.12 16.30 5.82
CA VAL A 251 17.77 16.86 5.96
C VAL A 251 17.03 16.20 7.12
N ILE A 252 17.10 14.88 7.20
CA ILE A 252 16.46 14.10 8.27
C ILE A 252 17.00 14.53 9.63
N ASN A 253 18.33 14.58 9.80
CA ASN A 253 18.96 15.00 11.06
C ASN A 253 18.56 16.43 11.44
N LYS A 254 18.59 17.37 10.47
CA LYS A 254 18.18 18.75 10.73
C LYS A 254 16.73 18.84 11.19
N LEU A 255 15.82 18.04 10.65
CA LEU A 255 14.42 18.00 11.07
C LEU A 255 14.27 17.40 12.46
N VAL A 256 15.02 16.35 12.79
CA VAL A 256 15.06 15.77 14.14
C VAL A 256 15.55 16.80 15.15
N ASP A 257 16.70 17.43 14.90
CA ASP A 257 17.32 18.39 15.82
C ASP A 257 16.43 19.61 16.10
N ASN A 258 15.62 20.02 15.13
CA ASN A 258 14.71 21.15 15.26
C ASN A 258 13.33 20.78 15.84
N SER A 259 13.04 19.49 16.06
CA SER A 259 11.71 19.06 16.51
C SER A 259 11.48 19.37 17.99
N LEU A 260 10.39 20.08 18.26
CA LEU A 260 9.93 20.33 19.64
C LEU A 260 9.33 19.06 20.27
N MET A 261 8.96 18.05 19.48
CA MET A 261 8.31 16.83 19.99
C MET A 261 9.30 15.89 20.70
N LEU A 262 10.59 16.12 20.58
CA LEU A 262 11.61 15.45 21.39
C LEU A 262 11.41 15.70 22.91
N VAL A 263 10.74 16.78 23.28
CA VAL A 263 10.35 17.09 24.67
C VAL A 263 9.59 15.95 25.33
N THR A 264 8.94 15.09 24.55
CA THR A 264 8.18 13.93 25.05
C THR A 264 9.05 12.99 25.91
N ALA A 265 10.36 12.89 25.63
CA ALA A 265 11.30 12.13 26.44
C ALA A 265 11.38 12.64 27.89
N LEU A 266 11.12 13.92 28.12
CA LEU A 266 11.18 14.56 29.42
C LEU A 266 9.94 14.29 30.30
N ASN A 267 8.83 13.81 29.73
CA ASN A 267 7.56 13.61 30.45
C ASN A 267 7.72 12.72 31.69
N ILE A 268 8.53 11.67 31.59
CA ILE A 268 8.79 10.71 32.68
C ILE A 268 9.81 11.22 33.70
N LYS A 269 10.54 12.31 33.41
CA LYS A 269 11.59 12.87 34.25
C LYS A 269 11.11 14.07 35.04
N ILE A 270 10.45 15.03 34.37
CA ILE A 270 10.03 16.31 34.97
C ILE A 270 8.52 16.52 34.99
N GLY A 271 7.75 15.59 34.40
CA GLY A 271 6.29 15.66 34.27
C GLY A 271 5.82 16.43 33.03
N TYR A 272 4.60 16.11 32.58
CA TYR A 272 4.01 16.62 31.33
C TYR A 272 3.96 18.17 31.27
N TYR A 273 3.52 18.83 32.33
CA TYR A 273 3.32 20.29 32.31
C TYR A 273 4.63 21.06 32.15
N LYS A 274 5.70 20.65 32.84
CA LYS A 274 7.02 21.28 32.70
C LYS A 274 7.60 21.03 31.33
N ALA A 275 7.41 19.81 30.81
CA ALA A 275 7.83 19.49 29.42
C ALA A 275 7.08 20.35 28.40
N ALA A 276 5.77 20.53 28.55
CA ALA A 276 4.96 21.40 27.69
C ALA A 276 5.41 22.86 27.75
N GLU A 277 5.76 23.38 28.93
CA GLU A 277 6.29 24.75 29.13
C GLU A 277 7.61 24.95 28.39
N ILE A 278 8.50 23.96 28.42
CA ILE A 278 9.77 23.99 27.67
C ILE A 278 9.49 24.06 26.16
N ALA A 279 8.60 23.21 25.62
CA ALA A 279 8.28 23.22 24.20
C ALA A 279 7.61 24.52 23.77
N GLN A 280 6.69 25.06 24.56
CA GLN A 280 6.03 26.33 24.31
C GLN A 280 7.06 27.47 24.28
N LYS A 281 7.95 27.56 25.30
CA LYS A 281 9.02 28.55 25.35
C LYS A 281 9.92 28.49 24.13
N ALA A 282 10.37 27.28 23.74
CA ALA A 282 11.20 27.10 22.56
C ALA A 282 10.49 27.62 21.30
N HIS A 283 9.20 27.34 21.15
CA HIS A 283 8.40 27.79 20.00
C HIS A 283 8.23 29.31 19.97
N GLU A 284 7.84 29.92 21.09
CA GLU A 284 7.60 31.36 21.19
C GLU A 284 8.88 32.20 20.99
N GLU A 285 10.01 31.71 21.51
CA GLU A 285 11.29 32.42 21.42
C GLU A 285 12.11 32.05 20.17
N GLY A 286 11.68 31.04 19.40
CA GLY A 286 12.42 30.56 18.23
C GLY A 286 13.79 29.95 18.58
N THR A 287 13.93 29.41 19.79
CA THR A 287 15.16 28.79 20.29
C THR A 287 15.12 27.26 20.14
N SER A 288 16.29 26.62 20.34
CA SER A 288 16.31 25.16 20.41
C SER A 288 15.56 24.64 21.66
N LEU A 289 15.07 23.40 21.57
CA LEU A 289 14.44 22.74 22.73
C LEU A 289 15.42 22.66 23.92
N ARG A 290 16.70 22.42 23.63
CA ARG A 290 17.79 22.35 24.62
C ARG A 290 17.98 23.71 25.33
N ASP A 291 18.08 24.79 24.59
CA ASP A 291 18.28 26.13 25.17
C ASP A 291 17.08 26.54 26.01
N ALA A 292 15.88 26.29 25.52
CA ALA A 292 14.65 26.56 26.28
C ALA A 292 14.59 25.74 27.59
N ALA A 293 14.97 24.46 27.53
CA ALA A 293 15.00 23.59 28.71
C ALA A 293 15.95 24.11 29.81
N ILE A 294 17.15 24.53 29.43
CA ILE A 294 18.14 25.11 30.34
C ILE A 294 17.61 26.45 30.91
N ALA A 295 17.03 27.30 30.05
CA ALA A 295 16.51 28.60 30.44
C ALA A 295 15.34 28.53 31.45
N THR A 296 14.58 27.44 31.47
CA THR A 296 13.51 27.21 32.47
C THR A 296 14.09 26.84 33.84
N GLY A 297 15.32 26.39 33.90
CA GLY A 297 15.95 25.89 35.14
C GLY A 297 15.39 24.55 35.66
N TYR A 298 14.62 23.83 34.84
CA TYR A 298 14.03 22.55 35.24
C TYR A 298 15.01 21.38 35.12
N LEU A 299 16.07 21.52 34.32
CA LEU A 299 17.13 20.53 34.16
C LEU A 299 18.42 21.20 33.67
N SER A 300 19.54 20.54 33.88
CA SER A 300 20.83 20.97 33.38
C SER A 300 21.03 20.58 31.90
N ALA A 301 22.07 21.11 31.26
CA ALA A 301 22.45 20.74 29.90
C ALA A 301 22.80 19.25 29.81
N GLU A 302 23.54 18.73 30.80
CA GLU A 302 23.94 17.33 30.85
C GLU A 302 22.74 16.41 31.02
N GLU A 303 21.75 16.79 31.86
CA GLU A 303 20.52 16.03 32.02
C GLU A 303 19.69 16.02 30.73
N PHE A 304 19.61 17.16 30.01
CA PHE A 304 18.95 17.23 28.71
C PHE A 304 19.60 16.28 27.73
N ASP A 305 20.91 16.39 27.53
CA ASP A 305 21.68 15.60 26.57
C ASP A 305 21.64 14.08 26.89
N GLN A 306 21.50 13.73 28.19
CA GLN A 306 21.33 12.34 28.63
C GLN A 306 19.93 11.79 28.39
N TRP A 307 18.88 12.61 28.56
CA TRP A 307 17.49 12.14 28.55
C TRP A 307 16.78 12.30 27.21
N VAL A 308 17.20 13.27 26.40
CA VAL A 308 16.59 13.55 25.09
C VAL A 308 17.45 12.96 24.00
N ARG A 309 17.27 11.67 23.78
CA ARG A 309 17.99 10.90 22.78
C ARG A 309 16.98 10.30 21.80
N PRO A 310 16.89 10.81 20.57
CA PRO A 310 15.91 10.33 19.59
C PRO A 310 15.95 8.83 19.35
N GLU A 311 17.14 8.23 19.39
CA GLU A 311 17.35 6.79 19.24
C GLU A 311 16.71 5.94 20.35
N ASP A 312 16.56 6.49 21.54
CA ASP A 312 15.91 5.82 22.69
C ASP A 312 14.37 5.99 22.68
N MET A 313 13.84 6.80 21.76
CA MET A 313 12.41 7.12 21.66
C MET A 313 11.64 6.26 20.64
N ILE A 314 12.31 5.41 19.88
CA ILE A 314 11.70 4.65 18.78
C ILE A 314 11.13 3.28 19.19
N GLY A 315 11.14 2.97 20.47
CA GLY A 315 10.77 1.64 20.98
C GLY A 315 11.86 0.60 20.74
N GLY A 316 11.84 -0.48 21.51
CA GLY A 316 12.77 -1.61 21.39
C GLY A 316 12.19 -2.74 20.57
#